data_891f9ff31afdbda6c455ceed67e10a4b
#
_entry.id   891f9ff31afdbda6c455ceed67e10a4b
#
_cell.length_a   1.000
_cell.length_b   1.000
_cell.length_c   1.000
_cell.angle_alpha   90.00
_cell.angle_beta   90.00
_cell.angle_gamma   90.00
#
_symmetry.space_group_name_H-M   'P 1'
#
loop_
_entity.id
_entity.type
_entity.pdbx_description
1 polymer ?
#
loop_
_entity_poly.entity_id
_entity_poly.type
_entity_poly.pdbx_seq_one_letter_code
_entity_poly.pdbx_strand_id
1 'polypeptide(L)'
;MHYLFRLVLGQKDLSQARDLFFLDDSEIEDSLTEALEQIKIISSSSDYQTNNNDRAVVEICITRITTAIRGTESIKKHAKALMGLWDSFLEHNLRPSGKDEDNPHAKIASDIMSCILHNYNQPPVMALAIPIAVRFLHRGNKELCRNMSIYLSLAAITQANLLAEHTEVIVKNILQGNAMLLRVLPAVYEKQPQPINRHLTKLLALMSHLNKLNSTIFYGFCT
;
A
#
# COMPACT_ATOMS: atom_id res chain seq x y z
N MET A 1 -25.57 -1.65 3.59
CA MET A 1 -24.55 -2.58 4.12
C MET A 1 -25.16 -3.95 4.34
N HIS A 2 -24.53 -5.00 3.83
CA HIS A 2 -24.99 -6.38 4.02
C HIS A 2 -25.12 -6.73 5.51
N TYR A 3 -26.09 -7.56 5.87
CA TYR A 3 -26.43 -7.89 7.24
C TYR A 3 -25.23 -8.39 8.08
N LEU A 4 -24.42 -9.31 7.52
CA LEU A 4 -23.25 -9.83 8.23
C LEU A 4 -22.16 -8.76 8.48
N PHE A 5 -21.89 -7.85 7.51
CA PHE A 5 -21.01 -6.73 7.76
C PHE A 5 -21.55 -5.82 8.88
N ARG A 6 -22.87 -5.64 8.95
CA ARG A 6 -23.50 -4.85 10.02
C ARG A 6 -23.32 -5.50 11.39
N LEU A 7 -23.41 -6.83 11.47
CA LEU A 7 -23.13 -7.56 12.71
C LEU A 7 -21.66 -7.45 13.10
N VAL A 8 -20.76 -7.79 12.18
CA VAL A 8 -19.33 -7.86 12.47
C VAL A 8 -18.75 -6.47 12.72
N LEU A 9 -18.96 -5.51 11.84
CA LEU A 9 -18.40 -4.16 11.96
C LEU A 9 -19.20 -3.26 12.91
N GLY A 10 -20.52 -3.23 12.77
CA GLY A 10 -21.35 -2.30 13.53
C GLY A 10 -21.52 -2.70 14.99
N GLN A 11 -21.62 -4.00 15.29
CA GLN A 11 -21.74 -4.53 16.64
C GLN A 11 -20.39 -5.04 17.19
N LYS A 12 -19.35 -5.08 16.36
CA LYS A 12 -18.02 -5.62 16.69
C LYS A 12 -18.09 -7.07 17.16
N ASP A 13 -18.97 -7.86 16.54
CA ASP A 13 -19.24 -9.25 16.86
C ASP A 13 -18.40 -10.21 16.01
N LEU A 14 -17.32 -10.74 16.61
CA LEU A 14 -16.43 -11.70 15.96
C LEU A 14 -17.05 -13.08 15.76
N SER A 15 -18.15 -13.42 16.46
CA SER A 15 -18.77 -14.74 16.32
C SER A 15 -19.31 -15.01 14.92
N GLN A 16 -19.72 -13.96 14.22
CA GLN A 16 -20.27 -13.99 12.85
C GLN A 16 -19.23 -13.73 11.75
N ALA A 17 -17.97 -13.47 12.13
CA ALA A 17 -16.95 -13.11 11.16
C ALA A 17 -16.63 -14.21 10.15
N ARG A 18 -16.71 -15.49 10.59
CA ARG A 18 -16.52 -16.64 9.67
C ARG A 18 -17.61 -16.76 8.63
N ASP A 19 -18.83 -16.38 8.96
CA ASP A 19 -19.98 -16.50 8.07
C ASP A 19 -19.83 -15.58 6.84
N LEU A 20 -19.05 -14.49 6.96
CA LEU A 20 -18.71 -13.64 5.83
C LEU A 20 -18.00 -14.38 4.68
N PHE A 21 -17.25 -15.44 4.99
CA PHE A 21 -16.49 -16.21 3.99
C PHE A 21 -17.31 -17.32 3.32
N PHE A 22 -18.52 -17.60 3.80
CA PHE A 22 -19.47 -18.52 3.16
C PHE A 22 -20.40 -17.84 2.15
N LEU A 23 -20.43 -16.50 2.14
CA LEU A 23 -21.19 -15.72 1.17
C LEU A 23 -20.47 -15.66 -0.17
N ASP A 24 -21.22 -15.70 -1.26
CA ASP A 24 -20.68 -15.42 -2.57
C ASP A 24 -20.28 -13.93 -2.67
N ASP A 25 -19.23 -13.66 -3.45
CA ASP A 25 -18.71 -12.30 -3.63
C ASP A 25 -19.77 -11.33 -4.17
N SER A 26 -20.64 -11.83 -5.07
CA SER A 26 -21.76 -11.07 -5.67
C SER A 26 -22.83 -10.66 -4.65
N GLU A 27 -23.02 -11.43 -3.57
CA GLU A 27 -24.04 -11.12 -2.54
C GLU A 27 -23.64 -9.92 -1.68
N ILE A 28 -22.35 -9.66 -1.56
CA ILE A 28 -21.82 -8.60 -0.70
C ILE A 28 -21.25 -7.41 -1.48
N GLU A 29 -21.10 -7.52 -2.81
CA GLU A 29 -20.46 -6.50 -3.65
C GLU A 29 -21.06 -5.10 -3.44
N ASP A 30 -22.37 -4.95 -3.41
CA ASP A 30 -23.02 -3.65 -3.21
C ASP A 30 -22.76 -3.04 -1.83
N SER A 31 -22.34 -3.84 -0.87
CA SER A 31 -22.08 -3.43 0.52
C SER A 31 -20.64 -3.02 0.79
N LEU A 32 -19.71 -3.29 -0.15
CA LEU A 32 -18.26 -3.14 0.12
C LEU A 32 -17.86 -1.68 0.39
N THR A 33 -18.46 -0.71 -0.31
CA THR A 33 -18.20 0.72 -0.05
C THR A 33 -18.57 1.12 1.36
N GLU A 34 -19.77 0.75 1.82
CA GLU A 34 -20.22 1.07 3.19
C GLU A 34 -19.36 0.36 4.24
N ALA A 35 -18.94 -0.88 3.97
CA ALA A 35 -18.06 -1.63 4.86
C ALA A 35 -16.67 -0.97 4.97
N LEU A 36 -16.10 -0.46 3.88
CA LEU A 36 -14.85 0.30 3.89
C LEU A 36 -14.96 1.60 4.70
N GLU A 37 -16.07 2.33 4.56
CA GLU A 37 -16.32 3.55 5.37
C GLU A 37 -16.46 3.21 6.86
N GLN A 38 -17.10 2.10 7.21
CA GLN A 38 -17.19 1.66 8.60
C GLN A 38 -15.82 1.26 9.16
N ILE A 39 -14.98 0.58 8.38
CA ILE A 39 -13.59 0.28 8.76
C ILE A 39 -12.81 1.57 9.02
N LYS A 40 -12.98 2.59 8.17
CA LYS A 40 -12.34 3.89 8.37
C LYS A 40 -12.73 4.54 9.70
N ILE A 41 -14.00 4.47 10.08
CA ILE A 41 -14.49 4.99 11.37
C ILE A 41 -13.84 4.23 12.53
N ILE A 42 -13.83 2.90 12.49
CA ILE A 42 -13.26 2.06 13.57
C ILE A 42 -11.75 2.31 13.69
N SER A 43 -11.02 2.27 12.57
CA SER A 43 -9.56 2.42 12.56
C SER A 43 -9.08 3.84 12.89
N SER A 44 -9.96 4.83 12.81
CA SER A 44 -9.67 6.22 13.23
C SER A 44 -9.89 6.47 14.72
N SER A 45 -10.43 5.49 15.45
CA SER A 45 -10.60 5.61 16.91
C SER A 45 -9.25 5.70 17.62
N SER A 46 -9.18 6.52 18.67
CA SER A 46 -7.94 6.75 19.43
C SER A 46 -7.42 5.51 20.16
N ASP A 47 -8.29 4.56 20.46
CA ASP A 47 -7.97 3.29 21.13
C ASP A 47 -7.74 2.12 20.15
N TYR A 48 -7.90 2.31 18.85
CA TYR A 48 -7.81 1.24 17.84
C TYR A 48 -6.50 0.43 17.95
N GLN A 49 -5.37 1.09 18.20
CA GLN A 49 -4.07 0.40 18.29
C GLN A 49 -3.96 -0.56 19.46
N THR A 50 -4.72 -0.34 20.53
CA THR A 50 -4.72 -1.14 21.76
C THR A 50 -5.95 -2.03 21.89
N ASN A 51 -6.97 -1.81 21.09
CA ASN A 51 -8.23 -2.57 21.10
C ASN A 51 -8.12 -3.81 20.20
N ASN A 52 -7.79 -4.94 20.81
CA ASN A 52 -7.61 -6.20 20.10
C ASN A 52 -8.88 -6.66 19.37
N ASN A 53 -10.07 -6.38 19.92
CA ASN A 53 -11.32 -6.75 19.27
C ASN A 53 -11.55 -5.94 17.98
N ASP A 54 -11.37 -4.63 18.03
CA ASP A 54 -11.51 -3.75 16.87
C ASP A 54 -10.48 -4.10 15.78
N ARG A 55 -9.24 -4.41 16.18
CA ARG A 55 -8.20 -4.86 15.26
C ARG A 55 -8.61 -6.15 14.54
N ALA A 56 -9.06 -7.15 15.28
CA ALA A 56 -9.48 -8.44 14.73
C ALA A 56 -10.69 -8.29 13.80
N VAL A 57 -11.69 -7.50 14.18
CA VAL A 57 -12.87 -7.20 13.35
C VAL A 57 -12.45 -6.55 12.03
N VAL A 58 -11.59 -5.55 12.08
CA VAL A 58 -11.12 -4.83 10.89
C VAL A 58 -10.28 -5.74 9.99
N GLU A 59 -9.34 -6.51 10.55
CA GLU A 59 -8.49 -7.43 9.78
C GLU A 59 -9.31 -8.48 9.02
N ILE A 60 -10.31 -9.07 9.66
CA ILE A 60 -11.17 -10.06 9.02
C ILE A 60 -11.99 -9.41 7.91
N CYS A 61 -12.60 -8.26 8.18
CA CYS A 61 -13.44 -7.58 7.22
C CYS A 61 -12.64 -7.04 6.02
N ILE A 62 -11.45 -6.47 6.22
CA ILE A 62 -10.64 -5.99 5.10
C ILE A 62 -10.18 -7.13 4.20
N THR A 63 -9.81 -8.27 4.78
CA THR A 63 -9.47 -9.47 4.01
C THR A 63 -10.64 -9.93 3.16
N ARG A 64 -11.84 -9.98 3.73
CA ARG A 64 -13.06 -10.39 3.00
C ARG A 64 -13.41 -9.39 1.89
N ILE A 65 -13.35 -8.09 2.17
CA ILE A 65 -13.62 -7.02 1.21
C ILE A 65 -12.65 -7.06 0.03
N THR A 66 -11.34 -7.12 0.31
CA THR A 66 -10.34 -7.15 -0.76
C THR A 66 -10.41 -8.40 -1.61
N THR A 67 -10.81 -9.53 -1.02
CA THR A 67 -11.07 -10.78 -1.75
C THR A 67 -12.29 -10.63 -2.67
N ALA A 68 -13.39 -10.07 -2.19
CA ALA A 68 -14.59 -9.84 -3.01
C ALA A 68 -14.33 -8.85 -4.16
N ILE A 69 -13.62 -7.75 -3.89
CA ILE A 69 -13.24 -6.78 -4.94
C ILE A 69 -12.45 -7.46 -6.07
N ARG A 70 -11.54 -8.39 -5.73
CA ARG A 70 -10.77 -9.15 -6.71
C ARG A 70 -11.64 -10.18 -7.45
N GLY A 71 -12.47 -10.91 -6.73
CA GLY A 71 -13.35 -11.94 -7.30
C GLY A 71 -14.40 -11.38 -8.26
N THR A 72 -14.92 -10.19 -7.98
CA THR A 72 -15.93 -9.50 -8.81
C THR A 72 -15.32 -8.52 -9.81
N GLU A 73 -13.99 -8.31 -9.80
CA GLU A 73 -13.30 -7.29 -10.60
C GLU A 73 -13.87 -5.87 -10.40
N SER A 74 -14.51 -5.61 -9.26
CA SER A 74 -15.28 -4.39 -8.98
C SER A 74 -14.45 -3.22 -8.44
N ILE A 75 -13.11 -3.26 -8.53
CA ILE A 75 -12.25 -2.23 -7.94
C ILE A 75 -12.62 -0.81 -8.37
N LYS A 76 -13.03 -0.60 -9.62
CA LYS A 76 -13.43 0.73 -10.12
C LYS A 76 -14.63 1.30 -9.36
N LYS A 77 -15.58 0.45 -9.00
CA LYS A 77 -16.78 0.82 -8.25
C LYS A 77 -16.43 1.28 -6.83
N HIS A 78 -15.46 0.61 -6.21
CA HIS A 78 -15.07 0.84 -4.81
C HIS A 78 -13.77 1.66 -4.65
N ALA A 79 -13.15 2.10 -5.75
CA ALA A 79 -11.83 2.75 -5.74
C ALA A 79 -11.77 3.96 -4.80
N LYS A 80 -12.77 4.84 -4.82
CA LYS A 80 -12.78 6.05 -3.98
C LYS A 80 -12.80 5.71 -2.48
N ALA A 81 -13.64 4.77 -2.07
CA ALA A 81 -13.74 4.35 -0.67
C ALA A 81 -12.46 3.63 -0.22
N LEU A 82 -11.92 2.74 -1.07
CA LEU A 82 -10.69 2.02 -0.81
C LEU A 82 -9.50 2.97 -0.66
N MET A 83 -9.36 3.95 -1.57
CA MET A 83 -8.32 4.96 -1.51
C MET A 83 -8.51 5.92 -0.34
N GLY A 84 -9.75 6.30 -0.02
CA GLY A 84 -10.07 7.14 1.14
C GLY A 84 -9.72 6.49 2.47
N LEU A 85 -9.94 5.17 2.59
CA LEU A 85 -9.48 4.39 3.75
C LEU A 85 -7.95 4.32 3.79
N TRP A 86 -7.31 3.98 2.66
CA TRP A 86 -5.86 3.87 2.57
C TRP A 86 -5.15 5.18 2.93
N ASP A 87 -5.66 6.29 2.39
CA ASP A 87 -5.13 7.63 2.66
C ASP A 87 -5.25 8.03 4.14
N SER A 88 -6.35 7.66 4.80
CA SER A 88 -6.55 7.99 6.22
C SER A 88 -5.47 7.43 7.14
N PHE A 89 -4.83 6.32 6.77
CA PHE A 89 -3.73 5.75 7.56
C PHE A 89 -2.48 6.63 7.59
N LEU A 90 -2.33 7.55 6.64
CA LEU A 90 -1.24 8.53 6.65
C LEU A 90 -1.34 9.55 7.79
N GLU A 91 -2.48 9.66 8.44
CA GLU A 91 -2.68 10.53 9.61
C GLU A 91 -2.19 9.85 10.90
N HIS A 92 -1.96 8.52 10.87
CA HIS A 92 -1.55 7.76 12.04
C HIS A 92 -0.02 7.53 12.08
N ASN A 93 0.48 7.18 13.28
CA ASN A 93 1.85 6.73 13.41
C ASN A 93 1.97 5.29 12.91
N LEU A 94 2.68 5.09 11.80
CA LEU A 94 2.87 3.79 11.17
C LEU A 94 4.14 3.06 11.63
N ARG A 95 4.92 3.65 12.53
CA ARG A 95 6.13 3.01 13.05
C ARG A 95 5.76 1.82 13.95
N PRO A 96 6.50 0.71 13.89
CA PRO A 96 6.33 -0.39 14.83
C PRO A 96 6.47 0.09 16.27
N SER A 97 5.64 -0.41 17.16
CA SER A 97 5.66 -0.05 18.59
C SER A 97 6.74 -0.82 19.38
N GLY A 98 7.27 -1.92 18.84
CA GLY A 98 8.30 -2.78 19.43
C GLY A 98 9.13 -3.51 18.38
N LYS A 99 10.00 -4.43 18.83
CA LYS A 99 10.89 -5.18 17.93
C LYS A 99 10.16 -6.16 17.02
N ASP A 100 9.01 -6.69 17.46
CA ASP A 100 8.24 -7.75 16.79
C ASP A 100 6.74 -7.42 16.67
N GLU A 101 6.33 -6.19 16.98
CA GLU A 101 4.93 -5.80 16.87
C GLU A 101 4.64 -5.11 15.54
N ASP A 102 3.75 -5.73 14.79
CA ASP A 102 3.17 -5.14 13.59
C ASP A 102 2.27 -3.96 13.97
N ASN A 103 2.46 -2.84 13.28
CA ASN A 103 1.55 -1.72 13.40
C ASN A 103 0.22 -2.07 12.67
N PRO A 104 -0.94 -2.04 13.37
CA PRO A 104 -2.21 -2.47 12.79
C PRO A 104 -2.64 -1.64 11.58
N HIS A 105 -2.39 -0.34 11.55
CA HIS A 105 -2.67 0.50 10.38
C HIS A 105 -1.74 0.16 9.20
N ALA A 106 -0.46 -0.13 9.46
CA ALA A 106 0.48 -0.52 8.42
C ALA A 106 0.11 -1.88 7.80
N LYS A 107 -0.41 -2.82 8.59
CA LYS A 107 -0.89 -4.12 8.12
C LYS A 107 -2.05 -3.95 7.14
N ILE A 108 -3.09 -3.21 7.55
CA ILE A 108 -4.24 -2.96 6.68
C ILE A 108 -3.83 -2.18 5.43
N ALA A 109 -2.92 -1.20 5.56
CA ALA A 109 -2.39 -0.46 4.42
C ALA A 109 -1.70 -1.39 3.41
N SER A 110 -1.01 -2.44 3.87
CA SER A 110 -0.40 -3.46 3.00
C SER A 110 -1.42 -4.35 2.32
N ASP A 111 -2.51 -4.73 3.00
CA ASP A 111 -3.60 -5.52 2.42
C ASP A 111 -4.32 -4.75 1.31
N ILE A 112 -4.63 -3.48 1.55
CA ILE A 112 -5.22 -2.58 0.55
C ILE A 112 -4.29 -2.42 -0.65
N MET A 113 -3.01 -2.17 -0.41
CA MET A 113 -2.01 -2.08 -1.47
C MET A 113 -1.97 -3.34 -2.34
N SER A 114 -2.01 -4.53 -1.72
CA SER A 114 -2.03 -5.81 -2.43
C SER A 114 -3.26 -5.92 -3.34
N CYS A 115 -4.42 -5.48 -2.89
CA CYS A 115 -5.64 -5.43 -3.69
C CYS A 115 -5.50 -4.48 -4.90
N ILE A 116 -4.94 -3.29 -4.68
CA ILE A 116 -4.71 -2.29 -5.73
C ILE A 116 -3.68 -2.78 -6.74
N LEU A 117 -2.63 -3.46 -6.28
CA LEU A 117 -1.55 -3.96 -7.14
C LEU A 117 -2.03 -4.93 -8.22
N HIS A 118 -3.06 -5.74 -7.92
CA HIS A 118 -3.68 -6.62 -8.92
C HIS A 118 -4.29 -5.85 -10.11
N ASN A 119 -4.51 -4.55 -9.94
CA ASN A 119 -5.14 -3.67 -10.92
C ASN A 119 -4.18 -2.58 -11.44
N TYR A 120 -2.86 -2.83 -11.40
CA TYR A 120 -1.83 -1.86 -11.81
C TYR A 120 -1.94 -1.41 -13.27
N ASN A 121 -2.61 -2.17 -14.11
CA ASN A 121 -2.85 -1.87 -15.52
C ASN A 121 -4.11 -1.01 -15.76
N GLN A 122 -4.82 -0.58 -14.69
CA GLN A 122 -6.03 0.24 -14.81
C GLN A 122 -5.73 1.72 -14.50
N PRO A 123 -5.58 2.61 -15.52
CA PRO A 123 -5.18 4.00 -15.32
C PRO A 123 -6.07 4.78 -14.34
N PRO A 124 -7.41 4.65 -14.34
CA PRO A 124 -8.26 5.41 -13.40
C PRO A 124 -8.02 5.05 -11.94
N VAL A 125 -7.74 3.77 -11.66
CA VAL A 125 -7.43 3.28 -10.30
C VAL A 125 -6.05 3.78 -9.89
N MET A 126 -5.08 3.69 -10.79
CA MET A 126 -3.69 4.09 -10.54
C MET A 126 -3.54 5.60 -10.36
N ALA A 127 -4.33 6.41 -11.06
CA ALA A 127 -4.34 7.86 -10.87
C ALA A 127 -4.71 8.28 -9.44
N LEU A 128 -5.56 7.49 -8.77
CA LEU A 128 -5.90 7.70 -7.37
C LEU A 128 -4.84 7.10 -6.42
N ALA A 129 -4.27 5.96 -6.78
CA ALA A 129 -3.39 5.19 -5.90
C ALA A 129 -1.96 5.72 -5.82
N ILE A 130 -1.35 6.14 -6.95
CA ILE A 130 0.06 6.55 -7.02
C ILE A 130 0.36 7.72 -6.07
N PRO A 131 -0.42 8.81 -6.01
CA PRO A 131 -0.17 9.90 -5.07
C PRO A 131 -0.15 9.45 -3.61
N ILE A 132 -1.02 8.50 -3.24
CA ILE A 132 -1.08 7.95 -1.88
C ILE A 132 0.14 7.08 -1.60
N ALA A 133 0.48 6.15 -2.53
CA ALA A 133 1.63 5.28 -2.41
C ALA A 133 2.95 6.05 -2.22
N VAL A 134 3.14 7.14 -2.97
CA VAL A 134 4.32 8.01 -2.85
C VAL A 134 4.40 8.66 -1.46
N ARG A 135 3.28 9.05 -0.85
CA ARG A 135 3.26 9.61 0.50
C ARG A 135 3.65 8.60 1.58
N PHE A 136 3.34 7.32 1.39
CA PHE A 136 3.76 6.26 2.31
C PHE A 136 5.27 6.05 2.39
N LEU A 137 6.03 6.43 1.36
CA LEU A 137 7.50 6.31 1.34
C LEU A 137 8.20 7.05 2.49
N HIS A 138 7.55 8.05 3.10
CA HIS A 138 8.12 8.89 4.16
C HIS A 138 7.66 8.53 5.59
N ARG A 139 6.87 7.46 5.77
CA ARG A 139 6.16 7.22 7.04
C ARG A 139 6.90 6.38 8.08
N GLY A 140 8.17 6.04 7.85
CA GLY A 140 9.03 5.44 8.87
C GLY A 140 8.79 3.97 9.18
N ASN A 141 7.93 3.29 8.43
CA ASN A 141 7.78 1.83 8.46
C ASN A 141 8.59 1.23 7.30
N LYS A 142 9.65 0.50 7.63
CA LYS A 142 10.58 -0.03 6.62
C LYS A 142 9.94 -1.06 5.70
N GLU A 143 9.11 -1.92 6.24
CA GLU A 143 8.43 -2.96 5.46
C GLU A 143 7.40 -2.34 4.51
N LEU A 144 6.56 -1.46 5.03
CA LEU A 144 5.59 -0.73 4.23
C LEU A 144 6.28 0.09 3.12
N CYS A 145 7.36 0.80 3.44
CA CYS A 145 8.15 1.54 2.47
C CYS A 145 8.74 0.63 1.38
N ARG A 146 9.26 -0.55 1.75
CA ARG A 146 9.75 -1.56 0.80
C ARG A 146 8.62 -2.04 -0.12
N ASN A 147 7.48 -2.38 0.43
CA ASN A 147 6.31 -2.85 -0.31
C ASN A 147 5.80 -1.77 -1.28
N MET A 148 5.71 -0.50 -0.84
CA MET A 148 5.37 0.63 -1.71
C MET A 148 6.37 0.82 -2.83
N SER A 149 7.66 0.60 -2.58
CA SER A 149 8.70 0.72 -3.61
C SER A 149 8.59 -0.36 -4.68
N ILE A 150 8.24 -1.59 -4.29
CA ILE A 150 7.93 -2.69 -5.23
C ILE A 150 6.71 -2.31 -6.06
N TYR A 151 5.64 -1.84 -5.41
CA TYR A 151 4.42 -1.41 -6.07
C TYR A 151 4.67 -0.31 -7.11
N LEU A 152 5.38 0.76 -6.74
CA LEU A 152 5.71 1.85 -7.65
C LEU A 152 6.61 1.38 -8.81
N SER A 153 7.49 0.43 -8.57
CA SER A 153 8.34 -0.17 -9.63
C SER A 153 7.51 -0.96 -10.65
N LEU A 154 6.47 -1.67 -10.20
CA LEU A 154 5.54 -2.36 -11.10
C LEU A 154 4.63 -1.37 -11.84
N ALA A 155 4.14 -0.35 -11.14
CA ALA A 155 3.34 0.72 -11.75
C ALA A 155 4.11 1.48 -12.84
N ALA A 156 5.43 1.61 -12.72
CA ALA A 156 6.28 2.27 -13.70
C ALA A 156 6.24 1.60 -15.09
N ILE A 157 5.93 0.30 -15.16
CA ILE A 157 5.85 -0.44 -16.42
C ILE A 157 4.72 0.10 -17.32
N THR A 158 3.58 0.44 -16.74
CA THR A 158 2.38 0.83 -17.50
C THR A 158 1.91 2.26 -17.23
N GLN A 159 2.32 2.86 -16.11
CA GLN A 159 1.83 4.16 -15.64
C GLN A 159 2.96 5.19 -15.44
N ALA A 160 3.99 5.14 -16.29
CA ALA A 160 5.13 6.04 -16.21
C ALA A 160 4.73 7.53 -16.20
N ASN A 161 3.69 7.90 -16.96
CA ASN A 161 3.19 9.28 -17.02
C ASN A 161 2.68 9.76 -15.65
N LEU A 162 1.93 8.91 -14.92
CA LEU A 162 1.42 9.26 -13.60
C LEU A 162 2.54 9.35 -12.55
N LEU A 163 3.55 8.49 -12.68
CA LEU A 163 4.72 8.52 -11.80
C LEU A 163 5.64 9.71 -12.05
N ALA A 164 5.68 10.21 -13.29
CA ALA A 164 6.55 11.32 -13.67
C ALA A 164 6.28 12.59 -12.83
N GLU A 165 5.05 12.85 -12.43
CA GLU A 165 4.69 13.98 -11.56
C GLU A 165 5.33 13.88 -10.16
N HIS A 166 5.73 12.67 -9.75
CA HIS A 166 6.33 12.38 -8.45
C HIS A 166 7.85 12.15 -8.51
N THR A 167 8.51 12.39 -9.65
CA THR A 167 9.94 12.08 -9.86
C THR A 167 10.84 12.72 -8.81
N GLU A 168 10.59 13.97 -8.40
CA GLU A 168 11.39 14.66 -7.36
C GLU A 168 11.33 13.92 -6.01
N VAL A 169 10.15 13.47 -5.61
CA VAL A 169 9.96 12.73 -4.35
C VAL A 169 10.63 11.36 -4.44
N ILE A 170 10.50 10.67 -5.56
CA ILE A 170 11.13 9.37 -5.82
C ILE A 170 12.65 9.49 -5.73
N VAL A 171 13.25 10.48 -6.41
CA VAL A 171 14.70 10.74 -6.37
C VAL A 171 15.18 11.03 -4.96
N LYS A 172 14.45 11.87 -4.19
CA LYS A 172 14.79 12.14 -2.77
C LYS A 172 14.79 10.87 -1.94
N ASN A 173 13.81 10.00 -2.11
CA ASN A 173 13.75 8.72 -1.39
C ASN A 173 14.91 7.79 -1.75
N ILE A 174 15.30 7.72 -3.02
CA ILE A 174 16.47 6.95 -3.45
C ILE A 174 17.74 7.47 -2.72
N LEU A 175 17.93 8.77 -2.70
CA LEU A 175 19.09 9.38 -2.04
C LEU A 175 19.09 9.22 -0.51
N GLN A 176 17.92 8.97 0.08
CA GLN A 176 17.76 8.64 1.51
C GLN A 176 17.97 7.14 1.81
N GLY A 177 18.34 6.34 0.80
CA GLY A 177 18.69 4.92 0.96
C GLY A 177 17.67 3.93 0.41
N ASN A 178 16.58 4.38 -0.19
CA ASN A 178 15.57 3.49 -0.80
C ASN A 178 15.99 3.10 -2.23
N ALA A 179 17.03 2.28 -2.32
CA ALA A 179 17.62 1.86 -3.61
C ALA A 179 16.64 1.08 -4.52
N MET A 180 15.57 0.49 -3.98
CA MET A 180 14.60 -0.24 -4.79
C MET A 180 13.89 0.64 -5.83
N LEU A 181 13.72 1.92 -5.52
CA LEU A 181 13.11 2.90 -6.42
C LEU A 181 14.00 3.27 -7.62
N LEU A 182 15.27 2.88 -7.65
CA LEU A 182 16.12 3.05 -8.84
C LEU A 182 15.50 2.43 -10.09
N ARG A 183 14.71 1.37 -9.92
CA ARG A 183 14.01 0.69 -11.02
C ARG A 183 12.91 1.54 -11.68
N VAL A 184 12.44 2.57 -10.99
CA VAL A 184 11.43 3.50 -11.51
C VAL A 184 12.05 4.55 -12.43
N LEU A 185 13.32 4.92 -12.20
CA LEU A 185 13.96 6.04 -12.88
C LEU A 185 13.96 5.94 -14.42
N PRO A 186 14.26 4.79 -15.05
CA PRO A 186 14.25 4.71 -16.51
C PRO A 186 12.88 5.08 -17.11
N ALA A 187 11.80 4.61 -16.49
CA ALA A 187 10.44 4.85 -16.99
C ALA A 187 10.01 6.33 -16.87
N VAL A 188 10.41 7.01 -15.81
CA VAL A 188 10.04 8.42 -15.59
C VAL A 188 11.01 9.41 -16.23
N TYR A 189 12.25 8.99 -16.56
CA TYR A 189 13.28 9.86 -17.12
C TYR A 189 12.85 10.51 -18.44
N GLU A 190 12.23 9.73 -19.32
CA GLU A 190 11.76 10.25 -20.62
C GLU A 190 10.71 11.37 -20.49
N LYS A 191 9.97 11.37 -19.38
CA LYS A 191 8.88 12.32 -19.12
C LYS A 191 9.32 13.49 -18.26
N GLN A 192 10.19 13.23 -17.27
CA GLN A 192 10.65 14.22 -16.29
C GLN A 192 12.15 14.04 -16.01
N PRO A 193 13.05 14.41 -16.94
CA PRO A 193 14.49 14.22 -16.77
C PRO A 193 15.11 15.17 -15.75
N GLN A 194 14.54 16.35 -15.53
CA GLN A 194 15.17 17.42 -14.76
C GLN A 194 15.46 17.07 -13.29
N PRO A 195 14.54 16.47 -12.52
CA PRO A 195 14.84 16.05 -11.15
C PRO A 195 15.97 15.03 -11.08
N ILE A 196 16.05 14.13 -12.04
CA ILE A 196 17.08 13.09 -12.13
C ILE A 196 18.42 13.72 -12.47
N ASN A 197 18.49 14.57 -13.52
CA ASN A 197 19.70 15.24 -13.94
C ASN A 197 20.29 16.14 -12.85
N ARG A 198 19.44 16.81 -12.09
CA ARG A 198 19.86 17.66 -10.95
C ARG A 198 20.63 16.89 -9.89
N HIS A 199 20.34 15.61 -9.74
CA HIS A 199 20.94 14.71 -8.74
C HIS A 199 21.82 13.61 -9.35
N LEU A 200 22.15 13.69 -10.66
CA LEU A 200 22.80 12.62 -11.42
C LEU A 200 24.09 12.13 -10.76
N THR A 201 24.98 13.03 -10.36
CA THR A 201 26.26 12.68 -9.73
C THR A 201 26.05 11.85 -8.44
N LYS A 202 25.08 12.23 -7.62
CA LYS A 202 24.78 11.52 -6.38
C LYS A 202 24.17 10.15 -6.66
N LEU A 203 23.30 10.05 -7.66
CA LEU A 203 22.67 8.79 -8.09
C LEU A 203 23.71 7.81 -8.63
N LEU A 204 24.65 8.29 -9.48
CA LEU A 204 25.74 7.48 -10.00
C LEU A 204 26.69 6.99 -8.90
N ALA A 205 27.02 7.84 -7.93
CA ALA A 205 27.83 7.45 -6.77
C ALA A 205 27.13 6.35 -5.95
N LEU A 206 25.82 6.47 -5.71
CA LEU A 206 25.02 5.46 -5.02
C LEU A 206 25.02 4.12 -5.77
N MET A 207 24.76 4.15 -7.09
CA MET A 207 24.77 2.95 -7.92
C MET A 207 26.14 2.26 -7.93
N SER A 208 27.23 3.01 -8.01
CA SER A 208 28.60 2.48 -7.93
C SER A 208 28.88 1.82 -6.58
N HIS A 209 28.38 2.39 -5.49
CA HIS A 209 28.51 1.81 -4.15
C HIS A 209 27.73 0.49 -4.02
N LEU A 210 26.49 0.46 -4.51
CA LEU A 210 25.65 -0.75 -4.51
C LEU A 210 26.27 -1.88 -5.34
N ASN A 211 26.84 -1.59 -6.50
CA ASN A 211 27.53 -2.57 -7.33
C ASN A 211 28.76 -3.16 -6.63
N LYS A 212 29.53 -2.35 -5.90
CA LYS A 212 30.67 -2.83 -5.11
C LYS A 212 30.23 -3.74 -3.97
N LEU A 213 29.15 -3.40 -3.25
CA LEU A 213 28.59 -4.24 -2.21
C LEU A 213 28.13 -5.59 -2.75
N ASN A 214 27.44 -5.62 -3.88
CA ASN A 214 26.97 -6.85 -4.52
C ASN A 214 28.15 -7.72 -4.98
N SER A 215 29.22 -7.14 -5.54
CA SER A 215 30.43 -7.89 -5.92
C SER A 215 31.16 -8.45 -4.70
N THR A 216 31.23 -7.70 -3.60
CA THR A 216 31.87 -8.18 -2.35
C THR A 216 31.12 -9.36 -1.72
N ILE A 217 29.79 -9.34 -1.79
CA ILE A 217 28.95 -10.46 -1.32
C ILE A 217 29.17 -11.70 -2.19
N PHE A 218 29.30 -11.54 -3.51
CA PHE A 218 29.56 -12.66 -4.43
C PHE A 218 30.96 -13.29 -4.19
N TYR A 219 31.97 -12.49 -3.92
CA TYR A 219 33.32 -13.01 -3.62
C TYR A 219 33.40 -13.66 -2.23
N GLY A 220 32.59 -13.28 -1.27
CA GLY A 220 32.55 -13.88 0.07
C GLY A 220 31.86 -15.26 0.13
N PHE A 221 31.16 -15.68 -0.92
CA PHE A 221 30.57 -17.03 -1.03
C PHE A 221 31.44 -18.02 -1.82
N CYS A 222 32.56 -17.56 -2.40
CA CYS A 222 33.47 -18.39 -3.21
C CYS A 222 34.79 -18.68 -2.50
N THR A 223 34.94 -18.31 -1.23
CA THR A 223 36.04 -18.68 -0.34
C THR A 223 35.52 -19.51 0.82
#